data_c34f1149373e081c86855bbd69f37613
#
_entry.id   c34f1149373e081c86855bbd69f37613
#
_cell.length_a   1.000
_cell.length_b   1.000
_cell.length_c   1.000
_cell.angle_alpha   90.00
_cell.angle_beta   90.00
_cell.angle_gamma   90.00
#
_symmetry.space_group_name_H-M   'P 1'
#
loop_
_entity.id
_entity.type
_entity.pdbx_description
1 polymer ?
#
loop_
_entity_poly.entity_id
_entity_poly.type
_entity_poly.pdbx_seq_one_letter_code
_entity_poly.pdbx_strand_id
1 'polypeptide(L)'
;MSGNISPVMSHNHTRPFEIIGAVITVSTTRTTNTDTSGKTITKLLEEKSISIQHYAIVPDCIDAIRNELFLALKKANCIVINGGTGLTYDDCTIEAVSPLLEKKIEGFGEFFRMKSIQQIGTSSMLSRAVAGIIEGKAVFCIPGSTPAVTLATTELILPEIAHIISHANI
;
A
#
# COMPACT_ATOMS: atom_id res chain seq x y z
N MET A 1 7.68 -21.71 43.71
CA MET A 1 7.96 -22.29 42.38
C MET A 1 7.94 -21.15 41.39
N SER A 2 9.09 -20.63 41.03
CA SER A 2 9.29 -19.52 40.09
C SER A 2 9.45 -20.11 38.71
N GLY A 3 8.41 -19.94 37.88
CA GLY A 3 8.47 -20.30 36.47
C GLY A 3 9.27 -19.26 35.66
N ASN A 4 10.46 -19.62 35.22
CA ASN A 4 11.25 -18.85 34.27
C ASN A 4 10.52 -18.86 32.92
N ILE A 5 9.98 -17.71 32.53
CA ILE A 5 9.55 -17.47 31.14
C ILE A 5 10.81 -17.11 30.38
N SER A 6 11.31 -18.02 29.57
CA SER A 6 12.41 -17.76 28.66
C SER A 6 12.01 -16.63 27.69
N PRO A 7 12.89 -15.66 27.41
CA PRO A 7 12.59 -14.63 26.40
C PRO A 7 12.49 -15.28 25.02
N VAL A 8 11.39 -14.97 24.34
CA VAL A 8 11.21 -15.32 22.94
C VAL A 8 12.39 -14.70 22.16
N MET A 9 13.22 -15.55 21.58
CA MET A 9 14.32 -15.10 20.71
C MET A 9 13.70 -14.31 19.54
N SER A 10 13.96 -13.01 19.52
CA SER A 10 13.76 -12.19 18.33
C SER A 10 14.75 -12.68 17.28
N HIS A 11 14.28 -13.32 16.24
CA HIS A 11 15.10 -13.63 15.08
C HIS A 11 15.44 -12.34 14.35
N ASN A 12 16.58 -11.75 14.72
CA ASN A 12 17.20 -10.65 14.01
C ASN A 12 17.71 -11.16 12.64
N HIS A 13 16.85 -11.20 11.64
CA HIS A 13 17.24 -11.36 10.24
C HIS A 13 17.28 -9.97 9.59
N THR A 14 18.17 -9.13 10.06
CA THR A 14 18.39 -7.80 9.50
C THR A 14 19.52 -7.81 8.50
N ARG A 15 19.25 -8.17 7.23
CA ARG A 15 19.88 -7.45 6.15
C ARG A 15 19.07 -6.16 5.99
N PRO A 16 19.71 -4.97 6.06
CA PRO A 16 19.00 -3.72 5.80
C PRO A 16 18.60 -3.70 4.31
N PHE A 17 17.34 -4.02 4.01
CA PHE A 17 16.80 -3.80 2.69
C PHE A 17 16.56 -2.31 2.53
N GLU A 18 17.12 -1.73 1.48
CA GLU A 18 16.74 -0.40 1.07
C GLU A 18 15.29 -0.44 0.59
N ILE A 19 14.43 0.38 1.17
CA ILE A 19 13.05 0.52 0.74
C ILE A 19 12.99 1.59 -0.34
N ILE A 20 12.51 1.19 -1.51
CA ILE A 20 12.35 2.06 -2.69
C ILE A 20 10.87 2.12 -3.02
N GLY A 21 10.33 3.33 -3.09
CA GLY A 21 8.90 3.58 -3.28
C GLY A 21 8.50 3.75 -4.73
N ALA A 22 7.27 3.35 -5.02
CA ALA A 22 6.51 3.73 -6.20
C ALA A 22 5.09 4.16 -5.80
N VAL A 23 4.57 5.17 -6.46
CA VAL A 23 3.22 5.69 -6.26
C VAL A 23 2.46 5.69 -7.58
N ILE A 24 1.31 5.03 -7.60
CA ILE A 24 0.40 5.00 -8.74
C ILE A 24 -0.94 5.55 -8.29
N THR A 25 -1.41 6.60 -8.95
CA THR A 25 -2.75 7.14 -8.72
C THR A 25 -3.67 6.67 -9.84
N VAL A 26 -4.75 6.01 -9.47
CA VAL A 26 -5.80 5.57 -10.40
C VAL A 26 -6.89 6.62 -10.43
N SER A 27 -7.00 7.33 -11.54
CA SER A 27 -8.02 8.36 -11.74
C SER A 27 -8.12 8.73 -13.21
N THR A 28 -9.32 8.82 -13.72
CA THR A 28 -9.62 9.28 -15.07
C THR A 28 -9.58 10.81 -15.21
N THR A 29 -9.68 11.54 -14.09
CA THR A 29 -9.83 13.01 -14.09
C THR A 29 -8.63 13.77 -13.54
N ARG A 30 -7.78 13.14 -12.73
CA ARG A 30 -6.62 13.80 -12.12
C ARG A 30 -5.47 13.96 -13.09
N THR A 31 -4.72 15.02 -12.88
CA THR A 31 -3.44 15.30 -13.55
C THR A 31 -2.34 15.40 -12.51
N THR A 32 -1.08 15.47 -12.92
CA THR A 32 0.06 15.70 -12.03
C THR A 32 -0.12 16.92 -11.13
N ASN A 33 -0.79 17.96 -11.63
CA ASN A 33 -1.02 19.18 -10.84
C ASN A 33 -2.14 19.01 -9.80
N THR A 34 -3.14 18.18 -10.08
CA THR A 34 -4.34 18.03 -9.23
C THR A 34 -4.31 16.77 -8.36
N ASP A 35 -3.29 15.91 -8.49
CA ASP A 35 -3.15 14.69 -7.69
C ASP A 35 -2.63 14.99 -6.28
N THR A 36 -3.51 15.41 -5.40
CA THR A 36 -3.19 15.69 -4.00
C THR A 36 -2.85 14.44 -3.22
N SER A 37 -3.54 13.33 -3.46
CA SER A 37 -3.32 12.07 -2.74
C SER A 37 -1.98 11.42 -3.10
N GLY A 38 -1.63 11.33 -4.39
CA GLY A 38 -0.33 10.80 -4.80
C GLY A 38 0.83 11.63 -4.27
N LYS A 39 0.70 12.97 -4.29
CA LYS A 39 1.69 13.87 -3.69
C LYS A 39 1.81 13.70 -2.18
N THR A 40 0.70 13.48 -1.48
CA THR A 40 0.69 13.23 -0.03
C THR A 40 1.43 11.93 0.28
N ILE A 41 1.17 10.84 -0.43
CA ILE A 41 1.88 9.56 -0.25
C ILE A 41 3.38 9.77 -0.49
N THR A 42 3.75 10.38 -1.61
CA THR A 42 5.14 10.67 -1.97
C THR A 42 5.86 11.42 -0.84
N LYS A 43 5.29 12.52 -0.38
CA LYS A 43 5.84 13.31 0.72
C LYS A 43 6.05 12.49 1.99
N LEU A 44 5.04 11.72 2.41
CA LEU A 44 5.10 10.91 3.63
C LEU A 44 6.17 9.83 3.57
N LEU A 45 6.35 9.19 2.40
CA LEU A 45 7.40 8.20 2.19
C LEU A 45 8.79 8.85 2.19
N GLU A 46 8.97 9.97 1.49
CA GLU A 46 10.23 10.71 1.43
C GLU A 46 10.66 11.27 2.80
N GLU A 47 9.73 11.72 3.64
CA GLU A 47 10.00 12.12 5.03
C GLU A 47 10.58 10.98 5.89
N LYS A 48 10.41 9.74 5.47
CA LYS A 48 11.01 8.54 6.08
C LYS A 48 12.18 7.99 5.29
N SER A 49 12.79 8.81 4.44
CA SER A 49 13.96 8.47 3.61
C SER A 49 13.70 7.33 2.61
N ILE A 50 12.45 7.13 2.22
CA ILE A 50 12.09 6.21 1.14
C ILE A 50 12.05 7.00 -0.17
N SER A 51 13.00 6.74 -1.05
CA SER A 51 13.07 7.41 -2.35
C SER A 51 11.97 6.92 -3.29
N ILE A 52 11.30 7.83 -4.00
CA ILE A 52 10.29 7.47 -5.00
C ILE A 52 10.95 7.37 -6.36
N GLN A 53 11.02 6.16 -6.92
CA GLN A 53 11.63 5.87 -8.22
C GLN A 53 10.61 5.71 -9.34
N HIS A 54 9.33 5.72 -9.00
CA HIS A 54 8.26 5.65 -9.98
C HIS A 54 7.02 6.38 -9.46
N TYR A 55 6.47 7.26 -10.29
CA TYR A 55 5.21 7.96 -10.03
C TYR A 55 4.41 8.02 -11.32
N ALA A 56 3.16 7.61 -11.27
CA ALA A 56 2.27 7.64 -12.44
C ALA A 56 0.82 7.88 -12.04
N ILE A 57 0.06 8.41 -13.00
CA ILE A 57 -1.39 8.52 -12.95
C ILE A 57 -1.93 7.71 -14.12
N VAL A 58 -2.85 6.80 -13.84
CA VAL A 58 -3.46 5.94 -14.84
C VAL A 58 -4.98 6.01 -14.75
N PRO A 59 -5.70 5.82 -15.86
CA PRO A 59 -7.16 5.78 -15.84
C PRO A 59 -7.68 4.53 -15.13
N ASP A 60 -8.97 4.55 -14.76
CA ASP A 60 -9.71 3.42 -14.22
C ASP A 60 -9.90 2.33 -15.30
N CYS A 61 -8.85 1.59 -15.57
CA CYS A 61 -8.77 0.52 -16.57
C CYS A 61 -7.84 -0.57 -16.07
N ILE A 62 -8.33 -1.81 -16.03
CA ILE A 62 -7.57 -2.96 -15.51
C ILE A 62 -6.21 -3.11 -16.20
N ASP A 63 -6.18 -3.05 -17.53
CA ASP A 63 -4.93 -3.21 -18.29
C ASP A 63 -3.95 -2.07 -18.02
N ALA A 64 -4.44 -0.82 -17.95
CA ALA A 64 -3.59 0.33 -17.63
C ALA A 64 -2.99 0.21 -16.23
N ILE A 65 -3.78 -0.18 -15.23
CA ILE A 65 -3.32 -0.39 -13.85
C ILE A 65 -2.27 -1.50 -13.79
N ARG A 66 -2.52 -2.64 -14.43
CA ARG A 66 -1.59 -3.77 -14.45
C ARG A 66 -0.29 -3.45 -15.15
N ASN A 67 -0.34 -2.81 -16.31
CA ASN A 67 0.85 -2.41 -17.05
C ASN A 67 1.73 -1.46 -16.22
N GLU A 68 1.11 -0.50 -15.56
CA GLU A 68 1.83 0.45 -14.71
C GLU A 68 2.41 -0.22 -13.46
N LEU A 69 1.66 -1.14 -12.85
CA LEU A 69 2.16 -1.94 -11.72
C LEU A 69 3.41 -2.74 -12.12
N PHE A 70 3.41 -3.38 -13.30
CA PHE A 70 4.59 -4.13 -13.76
C PHE A 70 5.80 -3.24 -14.02
N LEU A 71 5.60 -2.00 -14.47
CA LEU A 71 6.68 -1.02 -14.60
C LEU A 71 7.22 -0.59 -13.23
N ALA A 72 6.33 -0.33 -12.28
CA ALA A 72 6.69 0.03 -10.91
C ALA A 72 7.47 -1.08 -10.21
N LEU A 73 7.06 -2.34 -10.36
CA LEU A 73 7.72 -3.52 -9.78
C LEU A 73 9.18 -3.68 -10.25
N LYS A 74 9.55 -3.14 -11.42
CA LYS A 74 10.94 -3.16 -11.90
C LYS A 74 11.83 -2.13 -11.22
N LYS A 75 11.24 -1.12 -10.57
CA LYS A 75 11.97 0.05 -10.03
C LYS A 75 11.88 0.18 -8.52
N ALA A 76 10.91 -0.46 -7.88
CA ALA A 76 10.60 -0.28 -6.47
C ALA A 76 10.23 -1.60 -5.80
N ASN A 77 10.25 -1.63 -4.47
CA ASN A 77 9.83 -2.77 -3.66
C ASN A 77 8.69 -2.43 -2.68
N CYS A 78 8.31 -1.15 -2.61
CA CYS A 78 7.13 -0.66 -1.90
C CYS A 78 6.24 0.10 -2.89
N ILE A 79 5.18 -0.53 -3.38
CA ILE A 79 4.28 0.04 -4.37
C ILE A 79 2.97 0.42 -3.69
N VAL A 80 2.61 1.71 -3.74
CA VAL A 80 1.34 2.22 -3.22
C VAL A 80 0.47 2.68 -4.37
N ILE A 81 -0.66 2.00 -4.57
CA ILE A 81 -1.68 2.32 -5.57
C ILE A 81 -2.86 2.94 -4.83
N ASN A 82 -3.26 4.14 -5.21
CA ASN A 82 -4.38 4.83 -4.59
C ASN A 82 -5.44 5.23 -5.62
N GLY A 83 -6.70 5.19 -5.21
CA GLY A 83 -7.85 5.47 -6.05
C GLY A 83 -8.42 4.24 -6.76
N GLY A 84 -9.60 4.36 -7.32
CA GLY A 84 -10.30 3.30 -8.05
C GLY A 84 -10.69 2.08 -7.20
N THR A 85 -10.83 2.24 -5.89
CA THR A 85 -11.13 1.13 -4.96
C THR A 85 -12.58 1.09 -4.48
N GLY A 86 -13.41 2.05 -4.87
CA GLY A 86 -14.80 2.16 -4.45
C GLY A 86 -15.73 1.11 -5.07
N LEU A 87 -17.02 1.38 -4.99
CA LEU A 87 -18.08 0.46 -5.44
C LEU A 87 -18.75 0.92 -6.74
N THR A 88 -18.26 1.98 -7.37
CA THR A 88 -18.81 2.40 -8.66
C THR A 88 -18.42 1.43 -9.78
N TYR A 89 -19.12 1.50 -10.89
CA TYR A 89 -18.86 0.60 -12.02
C TYR A 89 -17.43 0.74 -12.56
N ASP A 90 -16.86 1.95 -12.51
CA ASP A 90 -15.53 2.24 -13.04
C ASP A 90 -14.39 1.86 -12.05
N ASP A 91 -14.70 1.72 -10.76
CA ASP A 91 -13.71 1.31 -9.77
C ASP A 91 -13.22 -0.11 -10.03
N CYS A 92 -11.95 -0.27 -10.40
CA CYS A 92 -11.40 -1.57 -10.80
C CYS A 92 -10.00 -1.86 -10.24
N THR A 93 -9.48 -1.03 -9.34
CA THR A 93 -8.12 -1.22 -8.80
C THR A 93 -7.98 -2.55 -8.06
N ILE A 94 -8.93 -2.91 -7.22
CA ILE A 94 -8.90 -4.17 -6.47
C ILE A 94 -8.98 -5.36 -7.43
N GLU A 95 -9.85 -5.29 -8.42
CA GLU A 95 -10.04 -6.32 -9.46
C GLU A 95 -8.80 -6.46 -10.35
N ALA A 96 -8.09 -5.36 -10.61
CA ALA A 96 -6.84 -5.39 -11.36
C ALA A 96 -5.70 -6.05 -10.61
N VAL A 97 -5.54 -5.74 -9.32
CA VAL A 97 -4.33 -6.06 -8.54
C VAL A 97 -4.48 -7.31 -7.70
N SER A 98 -5.62 -7.51 -7.03
CA SER A 98 -5.81 -8.62 -6.09
C SER A 98 -5.53 -10.01 -6.67
N PRO A 99 -5.90 -10.31 -7.93
CA PRO A 99 -5.56 -11.60 -8.55
C PRO A 99 -4.07 -11.82 -8.79
N LEU A 100 -3.26 -10.76 -8.81
CA LEU A 100 -1.82 -10.84 -9.05
C LEU A 100 -1.02 -11.05 -7.75
N LEU A 101 -1.63 -10.86 -6.59
CA LEU A 101 -0.98 -11.04 -5.30
C LEU A 101 -0.71 -12.52 -5.04
N GLU A 102 0.56 -12.88 -4.91
CA GLU A 102 1.00 -14.23 -4.57
C GLU A 102 0.63 -14.59 -3.13
N LYS A 103 0.75 -13.60 -2.24
CA LYS A 103 0.33 -13.69 -0.84
C LYS A 103 -0.43 -12.42 -0.47
N LYS A 104 -1.60 -12.58 0.10
CA LYS A 104 -2.40 -11.45 0.63
C LYS A 104 -2.07 -11.19 2.08
N ILE A 105 -1.96 -9.91 2.43
CA ILE A 105 -1.86 -9.44 3.82
C ILE A 105 -3.29 -9.10 4.27
N GLU A 106 -4.03 -10.12 4.71
CA GLU A 106 -5.47 -9.99 5.04
C GLU A 106 -5.71 -8.91 6.10
N GLY A 107 -4.86 -8.86 7.12
CA GLY A 107 -4.96 -7.88 8.19
C GLY A 107 -4.85 -6.43 7.75
N PHE A 108 -4.26 -6.14 6.60
CA PHE A 108 -4.13 -4.77 6.12
C PHE A 108 -5.48 -4.09 5.93
N GLY A 109 -6.38 -4.71 5.18
CA GLY A 109 -7.73 -4.18 4.96
C GLY A 109 -8.56 -4.13 6.25
N GLU A 110 -8.41 -5.10 7.13
CA GLU A 110 -9.08 -5.14 8.44
C GLU A 110 -8.65 -3.96 9.31
N PHE A 111 -7.35 -3.74 9.47
CA PHE A 111 -6.81 -2.61 10.25
C PHE A 111 -7.16 -1.26 9.61
N PHE A 112 -7.09 -1.17 8.29
CA PHE A 112 -7.48 0.06 7.59
C PHE A 112 -8.92 0.44 7.88
N ARG A 113 -9.86 -0.49 7.74
CA ARG A 113 -11.28 -0.24 8.03
C ARG A 113 -11.52 0.06 9.49
N MET A 114 -10.89 -0.67 10.40
CA MET A 114 -11.02 -0.44 11.85
C MET A 114 -10.57 0.98 12.24
N LYS A 115 -9.44 1.43 11.73
CA LYS A 115 -8.94 2.79 12.00
C LYS A 115 -9.79 3.86 11.33
N SER A 116 -10.33 3.59 10.16
CA SER A 116 -11.20 4.51 9.43
C SER A 116 -12.55 4.77 10.12
N ILE A 117 -13.01 3.87 11.01
CA ILE A 117 -14.26 4.06 11.78
C ILE A 117 -14.25 5.38 12.55
N GLN A 118 -13.13 5.78 13.10
CA GLN A 118 -13.01 7.03 13.86
C GLN A 118 -13.20 8.28 12.98
N GLN A 119 -12.92 8.18 11.69
CA GLN A 119 -13.02 9.29 10.75
C GLN A 119 -14.37 9.33 10.02
N ILE A 120 -14.87 8.18 9.58
CA ILE A 120 -16.03 8.08 8.68
C ILE A 120 -17.15 7.14 9.18
N GLY A 121 -17.04 6.64 10.41
CA GLY A 121 -18.06 5.79 11.03
C GLY A 121 -18.30 4.51 10.23
N THR A 122 -19.55 4.10 10.12
CA THR A 122 -19.95 2.85 9.45
C THR A 122 -19.65 2.83 7.94
N SER A 123 -19.43 3.99 7.31
CA SER A 123 -18.98 4.04 5.92
C SER A 123 -17.63 3.37 5.69
N SER A 124 -16.84 3.16 6.77
CA SER A 124 -15.57 2.42 6.69
C SER A 124 -15.74 0.99 6.17
N MET A 125 -16.89 0.35 6.39
CA MET A 125 -17.14 -1.00 5.86
C MET A 125 -17.22 -1.05 4.32
N LEU A 126 -17.43 0.09 3.66
CA LEU A 126 -17.45 0.21 2.21
C LEU A 126 -16.05 0.46 1.62
N SER A 127 -15.06 0.72 2.47
CA SER A 127 -13.69 0.99 2.06
C SER A 127 -13.00 -0.32 1.67
N ARG A 128 -12.66 -0.44 0.38
CA ARG A 128 -11.90 -1.57 -0.11
C ARG A 128 -10.42 -1.22 -0.11
N ALA A 129 -9.65 -1.94 0.69
CA ALA A 129 -8.20 -1.81 0.77
C ALA A 129 -7.60 -3.22 0.83
N VAL A 130 -6.54 -3.44 0.09
CA VAL A 130 -5.85 -4.73 0.02
C VAL A 130 -4.34 -4.51 -0.05
N ALA A 131 -3.59 -5.42 0.54
CA ALA A 131 -2.15 -5.47 0.40
C ALA A 131 -1.68 -6.92 0.21
N GLY A 132 -0.51 -7.07 -0.36
CA GLY A 132 0.09 -8.38 -0.56
C GLY A 132 1.49 -8.29 -1.19
N ILE A 133 1.98 -9.45 -1.59
CA ILE A 133 3.32 -9.62 -2.13
C ILE A 133 3.23 -10.07 -3.59
N ILE A 134 4.07 -9.45 -4.42
CA ILE A 134 4.38 -9.85 -5.80
C ILE A 134 5.90 -9.86 -5.95
N GLU A 135 6.49 -10.99 -6.31
CA GLU A 135 7.94 -11.14 -6.53
C GLU A 135 8.79 -10.58 -5.36
N GLY A 136 8.40 -10.87 -4.12
CA GLY A 136 9.08 -10.38 -2.92
C GLY A 136 8.91 -8.89 -2.63
N LYS A 137 8.04 -8.20 -3.33
CA LYS A 137 7.76 -6.76 -3.21
C LYS A 137 6.38 -6.51 -2.63
N ALA A 138 6.24 -5.49 -1.80
CA ALA A 138 4.97 -5.14 -1.18
C ALA A 138 4.13 -4.24 -2.09
N VAL A 139 2.87 -4.59 -2.26
CA VAL A 139 1.89 -3.84 -3.04
C VAL A 139 0.69 -3.51 -2.15
N PHE A 140 0.33 -2.24 -2.10
CA PHE A 140 -0.80 -1.72 -1.33
C PHE A 140 -1.78 -1.03 -2.25
N CYS A 141 -3.07 -1.38 -2.16
CA CYS A 141 -4.16 -0.68 -2.83
C CYS A 141 -5.04 -0.02 -1.78
N ILE A 142 -5.20 1.29 -1.86
CA ILE A 142 -5.89 2.10 -0.86
C ILE A 142 -6.84 3.11 -1.51
N PRO A 143 -7.89 3.55 -0.81
CA PRO A 143 -8.77 4.61 -1.29
C PRO A 143 -8.01 5.91 -1.58
N GLY A 144 -8.48 6.66 -2.58
CA GLY A 144 -7.78 7.84 -3.10
C GLY A 144 -8.07 9.16 -2.40
N SER A 145 -8.82 9.20 -1.32
CA SER A 145 -9.02 10.44 -0.55
C SER A 145 -7.78 10.80 0.25
N THR A 146 -7.49 12.08 0.42
CA THR A 146 -6.34 12.54 1.20
C THR A 146 -6.34 12.00 2.64
N PRO A 147 -7.45 11.98 3.40
CA PRO A 147 -7.48 11.35 4.71
C PRO A 147 -7.17 9.85 4.68
N ALA A 148 -7.68 9.13 3.69
CA ALA A 148 -7.45 7.68 3.56
C ALA A 148 -5.98 7.37 3.25
N VAL A 149 -5.35 8.06 2.31
CA VAL A 149 -3.93 7.84 1.98
C VAL A 149 -3.02 8.25 3.13
N THR A 150 -3.36 9.30 3.86
CA THR A 150 -2.61 9.71 5.05
C THR A 150 -2.67 8.63 6.12
N LEU A 151 -3.87 8.17 6.47
CA LEU A 151 -4.07 7.10 7.45
C LEU A 151 -3.29 5.82 7.07
N ALA A 152 -3.50 5.32 5.86
CA ALA A 152 -2.87 4.10 5.39
C ALA A 152 -1.34 4.21 5.39
N THR A 153 -0.81 5.31 4.89
CA THR A 153 0.64 5.49 4.77
C THR A 153 1.30 5.65 6.14
N THR A 154 0.76 6.50 7.00
CA THR A 154 1.39 6.81 8.30
C THR A 154 1.21 5.72 9.34
N GLU A 155 0.04 5.09 9.38
CA GLU A 155 -0.32 4.18 10.48
C GLU A 155 -0.19 2.70 10.13
N LEU A 156 -0.12 2.34 8.85
CA LEU A 156 -0.06 0.94 8.43
C LEU A 156 1.17 0.63 7.58
N ILE A 157 1.42 1.40 6.52
CA ILE A 157 2.51 1.10 5.58
C ILE A 157 3.87 1.40 6.22
N LEU A 158 4.10 2.64 6.62
CA LEU A 158 5.40 3.07 7.15
C LEU A 158 5.87 2.28 8.39
N PRO A 159 5.00 1.94 9.35
CA PRO A 159 5.42 1.13 10.50
C PRO A 159 5.88 -0.28 10.14
N GLU A 160 5.32 -0.89 9.09
CA GLU A 160 5.49 -2.31 8.80
C GLU A 160 6.27 -2.61 7.51
N ILE A 161 6.53 -1.63 6.66
CA ILE A 161 7.10 -1.90 5.32
C ILE A 161 8.45 -2.61 5.38
N ALA A 162 9.35 -2.22 6.28
CA ALA A 162 10.65 -2.87 6.42
C ALA A 162 10.51 -4.33 6.87
N HIS A 163 9.59 -4.60 7.79
CA HIS A 163 9.27 -5.93 8.26
C HIS A 163 8.66 -6.80 7.14
N ILE A 164 7.69 -6.25 6.40
CA ILE A 164 7.05 -6.94 5.27
C ILE A 164 8.09 -7.33 4.21
N ILE A 165 8.94 -6.39 3.77
CA ILE A 165 9.96 -6.66 2.75
C ILE A 165 10.98 -7.68 3.24
N SER A 166 11.41 -7.59 4.49
CA SER A 166 12.32 -8.56 5.09
C SER A 166 11.74 -9.97 5.03
N HIS A 167 10.50 -10.14 5.47
CA HIS A 167 9.83 -11.46 5.48
C HIS A 167 9.52 -11.98 4.07
N ALA A 168 9.23 -11.11 3.12
CA ALA A 168 8.95 -11.51 1.74
C ALA A 168 10.18 -12.03 0.98
N ASN A 169 11.39 -11.81 1.52
CA ASN A 169 12.66 -12.15 0.87
C ASN A 169 13.54 -13.14 1.68
N ILE A 170 12.93 -13.88 2.59
CA ILE A 170 13.59 -14.99 3.32
C ILE A 170 13.46 -16.29 2.57
#